data_7a2f0479fa24bf7a68a9c4a1732d484c
#
_entry.id   7a2f0479fa24bf7a68a9c4a1732d484c
#
_cell.length_a   1.000
_cell.length_b   1.000
_cell.length_c   1.000
_cell.angle_alpha   90.00
_cell.angle_beta   90.00
_cell.angle_gamma   90.00
#
_symmetry.space_group_name_H-M   'P 1'
#
loop_
_entity.id
_entity.type
_entity.pdbx_description
1 polymer ?
#
loop_
_entity_poly.entity_id
_entity_poly.type
_entity_poly.pdbx_seq_one_letter_code
_entity_poly.pdbx_strand_id
1 'polypeptide(L)'
;VVVMAGLAGWFAAGYIGTIVPLWANLALLVLIYATVYATSMIYASLKTVARWHHPLTPACYLMFAAAGGLLATLALLAILGLPITAALAQAAIVLMLSAWGVKFAWWRVASAARQAGSIESATGLAGMGAVRPLMPPHTEENYLQHEMGFVVARKHATTLRRIAVLLGGVVPVMLLFVAPASAVVLMLAVLVHVTGMFVERWLFFAEAKHVVSL
;
A
#
# COMPACT_ATOMS: atom_id res chain seq x y z
N VAL A 1 12.85 1.26 15.50
CA VAL A 1 13.76 0.60 16.48
C VAL A 1 12.98 -0.38 17.36
N VAL A 2 11.92 0.07 18.08
CA VAL A 2 11.17 -0.78 19.06
C VAL A 2 10.58 -2.06 18.41
N VAL A 3 9.93 -1.92 17.22
CA VAL A 3 9.36 -3.07 16.49
C VAL A 3 10.46 -4.07 16.07
N MET A 4 11.58 -3.58 15.57
CA MET A 4 12.70 -4.45 15.17
C MET A 4 13.32 -5.16 16.36
N ALA A 5 13.46 -4.48 17.50
CA ALA A 5 13.93 -5.10 18.74
C ALA A 5 12.94 -6.16 19.25
N GLY A 6 11.64 -5.88 19.19
CA GLY A 6 10.58 -6.84 19.54
C GLY A 6 10.61 -8.09 18.66
N LEU A 7 10.76 -7.93 17.34
CA LEU A 7 10.90 -9.06 16.41
C LEU A 7 12.16 -9.87 16.68
N ALA A 8 13.30 -9.21 16.88
CA ALA A 8 14.56 -9.89 17.20
C ALA A 8 14.46 -10.69 18.50
N GLY A 9 13.85 -10.10 19.54
CA GLY A 9 13.58 -10.79 20.80
C GLY A 9 12.65 -11.99 20.64
N TRP A 10 11.62 -11.86 19.81
CA TRP A 10 10.68 -12.94 19.51
C TRP A 10 11.36 -14.11 18.78
N PHE A 11 12.21 -13.82 17.77
CA PHE A 11 13.01 -14.84 17.10
C PHE A 11 14.01 -15.50 18.03
N ALA A 12 14.70 -14.73 18.88
CA ALA A 12 15.63 -15.26 19.86
C ALA A 12 14.93 -16.20 20.85
N ALA A 13 13.76 -15.81 21.36
CA ALA A 13 12.96 -16.64 22.26
C ALA A 13 12.54 -17.97 21.60
N GLY A 14 12.08 -17.94 20.34
CA GLY A 14 11.77 -19.14 19.57
C GLY A 14 12.99 -20.04 19.36
N TYR A 15 14.15 -19.46 19.08
CA TYR A 15 15.40 -20.20 18.88
C TYR A 15 15.86 -20.96 20.15
N ILE A 16 15.70 -20.37 21.34
CA ILE A 16 16.02 -21.01 22.62
C ILE A 16 14.87 -21.89 23.16
N GLY A 17 13.80 -22.11 22.40
CA GLY A 17 12.66 -22.94 22.77
C GLY A 17 11.75 -22.38 23.85
N THR A 18 11.81 -21.06 24.08
CA THR A 18 10.96 -20.39 25.08
C THR A 18 9.58 -20.10 24.48
N ILE A 19 8.52 -20.45 25.20
CA ILE A 19 7.15 -20.12 24.80
C ILE A 19 6.92 -18.63 25.04
N VAL A 20 6.71 -17.87 23.94
CA VAL A 20 6.37 -16.45 24.04
C VAL A 20 4.92 -16.32 24.49
N PRO A 21 4.63 -15.62 25.58
CA PRO A 21 3.27 -15.51 26.11
C PRO A 21 2.36 -14.73 25.17
N LEU A 22 1.07 -15.05 25.18
CA LEU A 22 0.07 -14.46 24.28
C LEU A 22 0.06 -12.93 24.34
N TRP A 23 0.16 -12.34 25.53
CA TRP A 23 0.18 -10.88 25.70
C TRP A 23 1.35 -10.21 24.97
N ALA A 24 2.53 -10.85 24.92
CA ALA A 24 3.68 -10.32 24.20
C ALA A 24 3.47 -10.38 22.68
N ASN A 25 2.87 -11.47 22.17
CA ASN A 25 2.49 -11.58 20.76
C ASN A 25 1.46 -10.52 20.37
N LEU A 26 0.45 -10.28 21.21
CA LEU A 26 -0.56 -9.24 20.99
C LEU A 26 0.06 -7.84 21.05
N ALA A 27 0.94 -7.57 21.99
CA ALA A 27 1.66 -6.30 22.08
C ALA A 27 2.50 -6.05 20.83
N LEU A 28 3.21 -7.06 20.35
CA LEU A 28 3.99 -6.96 19.11
C LEU A 28 3.10 -6.70 17.89
N LEU A 29 1.97 -7.38 17.80
CA LEU A 29 0.99 -7.16 16.72
C LEU A 29 0.48 -5.71 16.73
N VAL A 30 0.12 -5.19 17.89
CA VAL A 30 -0.32 -3.78 18.04
C VAL A 30 0.79 -2.82 17.60
N LEU A 31 2.04 -3.05 18.01
CA LEU A 31 3.17 -2.21 17.61
C LEU A 31 3.43 -2.25 16.10
N ILE A 32 3.30 -3.41 15.46
CA ILE A 32 3.42 -3.55 14.00
C ILE A 32 2.33 -2.72 13.30
N TYR A 33 1.06 -2.88 13.69
CA TYR A 33 -0.03 -2.13 13.10
C TYR A 33 0.07 -0.62 13.38
N ALA A 34 0.50 -0.22 14.57
CA ALA A 34 0.77 1.18 14.90
C ALA A 34 1.86 1.78 13.99
N THR A 35 2.91 1.00 13.68
CA THR A 35 3.98 1.42 12.76
C THR A 35 3.45 1.58 11.34
N VAL A 36 2.65 0.64 10.85
CA VAL A 36 2.03 0.73 9.51
C VAL A 36 1.09 1.94 9.45
N TYR A 37 0.28 2.16 10.50
CA TYR A 37 -0.59 3.32 10.60
C TYR A 37 0.19 4.63 10.59
N ALA A 38 1.22 4.77 11.44
CA ALA A 38 2.07 5.95 11.48
C ALA A 38 2.74 6.24 10.13
N THR A 39 3.23 5.19 9.45
CA THR A 39 3.78 5.31 8.10
C THR A 39 2.73 5.81 7.09
N SER A 40 1.51 5.29 7.16
CA SER A 40 0.42 5.72 6.27
C SER A 40 0.01 7.18 6.50
N MET A 41 0.11 7.65 7.76
CA MET A 41 -0.22 9.03 8.14
C MET A 41 0.77 10.05 7.58
N ILE A 42 2.01 9.65 7.25
CA ILE A 42 2.96 10.52 6.53
C ILE A 42 2.32 11.03 5.24
N TYR A 43 1.61 10.18 4.52
CA TYR A 43 0.93 10.54 3.27
C TYR A 43 -0.46 11.12 3.51
N ALA A 44 -1.24 10.51 4.39
CA ALA A 44 -2.62 10.94 4.65
C ALA A 44 -2.71 12.34 5.28
N SER A 45 -1.68 12.81 5.96
CA SER A 45 -1.61 14.17 6.53
C SER A 45 -1.25 15.25 5.51
N LEU A 46 -0.70 14.88 4.33
CA LEU A 46 -0.24 15.84 3.32
C LEU A 46 -1.41 16.43 2.53
N LYS A 47 -1.92 17.57 2.99
CA LYS A 47 -2.98 18.35 2.31
C LYS A 47 -2.55 18.85 0.93
N THR A 48 -1.24 19.04 0.71
CA THR A 48 -0.66 19.48 -0.56
C THR A 48 -0.75 18.45 -1.68
N VAL A 49 -1.03 17.18 -1.34
CA VAL A 49 -1.27 16.10 -2.29
C VAL A 49 -2.68 15.58 -2.05
N ALA A 50 -3.66 16.19 -2.71
CA ALA A 50 -5.09 15.91 -2.50
C ALA A 50 -5.45 14.42 -2.65
N ARG A 51 -4.71 13.70 -3.51
CA ARG A 51 -4.90 12.28 -3.76
C ARG A 51 -4.55 11.40 -2.57
N TRP A 52 -3.57 11.82 -1.75
CA TRP A 52 -3.14 11.09 -0.56
C TRP A 52 -3.93 11.46 0.70
N HIS A 53 -4.40 12.73 0.75
CA HIS A 53 -5.10 13.27 1.91
C HIS A 53 -6.53 12.76 2.00
N HIS A 54 -6.68 11.49 2.40
CA HIS A 54 -7.98 10.84 2.55
C HIS A 54 -7.92 9.71 3.60
N PRO A 55 -8.98 9.49 4.42
CA PRO A 55 -9.00 8.42 5.43
C PRO A 55 -8.89 7.00 4.86
N LEU A 56 -9.21 6.77 3.58
CA LEU A 56 -8.96 5.49 2.93
C LEU A 56 -7.47 5.20 2.68
N THR A 57 -6.59 6.19 2.77
CA THR A 57 -5.14 5.97 2.62
C THR A 57 -4.60 5.07 3.73
N PRO A 58 -4.75 5.39 5.03
CA PRO A 58 -4.35 4.47 6.10
C PRO A 58 -5.14 3.16 6.07
N ALA A 59 -6.42 3.17 5.69
CA ALA A 59 -7.19 1.95 5.55
C ALA A 59 -6.57 0.98 4.52
N CYS A 60 -6.14 1.46 3.34
CA CYS A 60 -5.43 0.65 2.36
C CYS A 60 -4.13 0.05 2.93
N TYR A 61 -3.33 0.84 3.64
CA TYR A 61 -2.08 0.37 4.23
C TYR A 61 -2.32 -0.76 5.22
N LEU A 62 -3.27 -0.59 6.14
CA LEU A 62 -3.60 -1.58 7.17
C LEU A 62 -4.18 -2.87 6.55
N MET A 63 -5.08 -2.73 5.58
CA MET A 63 -5.70 -3.88 4.92
C MET A 63 -4.69 -4.70 4.10
N PHE A 64 -3.80 -4.05 3.35
CA PHE A 64 -2.75 -4.76 2.62
C PHE A 64 -1.70 -5.37 3.54
N ALA A 65 -1.36 -4.72 4.66
CA ALA A 65 -0.49 -5.31 5.67
C ALA A 65 -1.10 -6.58 6.29
N ALA A 66 -2.40 -6.54 6.60
CA ALA A 66 -3.13 -7.70 7.11
C ALA A 66 -3.19 -8.85 6.07
N ALA A 67 -3.59 -8.52 4.83
CA ALA A 67 -3.76 -9.53 3.77
C ALA A 67 -2.42 -10.18 3.38
N GLY A 68 -1.40 -9.37 3.13
CA GLY A 68 -0.06 -9.87 2.79
C GLY A 68 0.61 -10.59 3.96
N GLY A 69 0.41 -10.11 5.19
CA GLY A 69 0.90 -10.74 6.42
C GLY A 69 0.28 -12.11 6.63
N LEU A 70 -1.03 -12.26 6.46
CA LEU A 70 -1.71 -13.55 6.59
C LEU A 70 -1.29 -14.52 5.48
N LEU A 71 -1.15 -14.05 4.23
CA LEU A 71 -0.65 -14.86 3.12
C LEU A 71 0.78 -15.38 3.40
N ALA A 72 1.66 -14.51 3.89
CA ALA A 72 3.02 -14.88 4.28
C ALA A 72 3.03 -15.88 5.45
N THR A 73 2.11 -15.73 6.40
CA THR A 73 1.92 -16.68 7.51
C THR A 73 1.53 -18.06 7.00
N LEU A 74 0.57 -18.15 6.05
CA LEU A 74 0.18 -19.43 5.43
C LEU A 74 1.38 -20.10 4.75
N ALA A 75 2.17 -19.34 4.00
CA ALA A 75 3.37 -19.87 3.35
C ALA A 75 4.38 -20.40 4.37
N LEU A 76 4.59 -19.68 5.47
CA LEU A 76 5.50 -20.11 6.54
C LEU A 76 5.00 -21.39 7.23
N LEU A 77 3.70 -21.46 7.56
CA LEU A 77 3.10 -22.67 8.13
C LEU A 77 3.30 -23.89 7.23
N ALA A 78 3.10 -23.73 5.92
CA ALA A 78 3.29 -24.79 4.94
C ALA A 78 4.76 -25.25 4.84
N ILE A 79 5.72 -24.31 4.88
CA ILE A 79 7.16 -24.61 4.86
C ILE A 79 7.56 -25.39 6.12
N LEU A 80 7.00 -25.03 7.26
CA LEU A 80 7.26 -25.69 8.54
C LEU A 80 6.50 -27.02 8.71
N GLY A 81 5.69 -27.42 7.72
CA GLY A 81 4.85 -28.63 7.80
C GLY A 81 3.74 -28.54 8.85
N LEU A 82 3.35 -27.31 9.24
CA LEU A 82 2.31 -27.07 10.22
C LEU A 82 0.91 -27.09 9.56
N PRO A 83 -0.14 -27.51 10.28
CA PRO A 83 -1.47 -27.63 9.69
C PRO A 83 -2.07 -26.27 9.34
N ILE A 84 -2.59 -26.17 8.13
CA ILE A 84 -3.36 -25.02 7.65
C ILE A 84 -4.82 -25.39 7.67
N THR A 85 -5.62 -24.73 8.50
CA THR A 85 -7.07 -24.95 8.53
C THR A 85 -7.75 -24.29 7.33
N ALA A 86 -8.85 -24.88 6.85
CA ALA A 86 -9.66 -24.29 5.78
C ALA A 86 -10.14 -22.86 6.15
N ALA A 87 -10.50 -22.65 7.42
CA ALA A 87 -10.90 -21.34 7.91
C ALA A 87 -9.81 -20.28 7.76
N LEU A 88 -8.55 -20.64 8.00
CA LEU A 88 -7.42 -19.71 7.89
C LEU A 88 -7.16 -19.34 6.41
N ALA A 89 -7.24 -20.32 5.50
CA ALA A 89 -7.12 -20.07 4.07
C ALA A 89 -8.28 -19.21 3.53
N GLN A 90 -9.51 -19.48 3.97
CA GLN A 90 -10.67 -18.65 3.63
C GLN A 90 -10.55 -17.23 4.16
N ALA A 91 -10.08 -17.05 5.39
CA ALA A 91 -9.83 -15.74 5.97
C ALA A 91 -8.81 -14.94 5.15
N ALA A 92 -7.75 -15.58 4.65
CA ALA A 92 -6.76 -14.92 3.77
C ALA A 92 -7.41 -14.45 2.45
N ILE A 93 -8.26 -15.26 1.85
CA ILE A 93 -8.99 -14.89 0.62
C ILE A 93 -9.92 -13.69 0.89
N VAL A 94 -10.74 -13.76 1.93
CA VAL A 94 -11.68 -12.69 2.29
C VAL A 94 -10.93 -11.39 2.58
N LEU A 95 -9.83 -11.48 3.31
CA LEU A 95 -9.02 -10.32 3.66
C LEU A 95 -8.35 -9.69 2.42
N MET A 96 -7.85 -10.52 1.50
CA MET A 96 -7.28 -10.08 0.23
C MET A 96 -8.33 -9.36 -0.65
N LEU A 97 -9.52 -9.96 -0.79
CA LEU A 97 -10.62 -9.34 -1.55
C LEU A 97 -11.08 -8.02 -0.91
N SER A 98 -11.15 -7.98 0.42
CA SER A 98 -11.51 -6.77 1.17
C SER A 98 -10.46 -5.68 1.00
N ALA A 99 -9.16 -6.00 1.05
CA ALA A 99 -8.08 -5.06 0.83
C ALA A 99 -8.16 -4.42 -0.56
N TRP A 100 -8.40 -5.20 -1.59
CA TRP A 100 -8.60 -4.69 -2.95
C TRP A 100 -9.91 -3.92 -3.08
N GLY A 101 -10.98 -4.31 -2.39
CA GLY A 101 -12.23 -3.54 -2.31
C GLY A 101 -12.00 -2.12 -1.76
N VAL A 102 -11.28 -2.01 -0.64
CA VAL A 102 -10.88 -0.71 -0.07
C VAL A 102 -10.00 0.08 -1.05
N LYS A 103 -9.08 -0.60 -1.77
CA LYS A 103 -8.24 0.04 -2.78
C LYS A 103 -9.02 0.57 -3.96
N PHE A 104 -10.01 -0.16 -4.46
CA PHE A 104 -10.90 0.33 -5.53
C PHE A 104 -11.73 1.55 -5.07
N ALA A 105 -12.23 1.54 -3.83
CA ALA A 105 -12.90 2.70 -3.25
C ALA A 105 -11.94 3.90 -3.18
N TRP A 106 -10.70 3.68 -2.73
CA TRP A 106 -9.67 4.72 -2.70
C TRP A 106 -9.39 5.28 -4.11
N TRP A 107 -9.24 4.44 -5.14
CA TRP A 107 -9.01 4.92 -6.50
C TRP A 107 -10.16 5.78 -7.02
N ARG A 108 -11.41 5.44 -6.71
CA ARG A 108 -12.59 6.25 -7.09
C ARG A 108 -12.53 7.63 -6.47
N VAL A 109 -12.31 7.70 -5.17
CA VAL A 109 -12.25 8.97 -4.44
C VAL A 109 -11.02 9.78 -4.84
N ALA A 110 -9.86 9.15 -4.92
CA ALA A 110 -8.61 9.80 -5.30
C ALA A 110 -8.63 10.34 -6.74
N SER A 111 -9.40 9.72 -7.64
CA SER A 111 -9.58 10.22 -9.00
C SER A 111 -10.52 11.44 -9.07
N ALA A 112 -11.43 11.56 -8.10
CA ALA A 112 -12.35 12.70 -7.99
C ALA A 112 -11.78 13.85 -7.15
N ALA A 113 -10.67 13.62 -6.41
CA ALA A 113 -10.04 14.62 -5.57
C ALA A 113 -9.53 15.80 -6.43
N ARG A 114 -10.15 16.96 -6.24
CA ARG A 114 -9.67 18.21 -6.84
C ARG A 114 -8.42 18.66 -6.10
N GLN A 115 -7.47 19.24 -6.83
CA GLN A 115 -6.31 19.87 -6.20
C GLN A 115 -6.78 20.99 -5.28
N ALA A 116 -6.18 21.06 -4.09
CA ALA A 116 -6.62 21.98 -3.03
C ALA A 116 -6.34 23.46 -3.32
N GLY A 117 -5.80 23.80 -4.49
CA GLY A 117 -5.57 25.17 -4.93
C GLY A 117 -5.46 25.27 -6.44
N SER A 118 -5.91 26.38 -6.99
CA SER A 118 -5.64 26.82 -8.35
C SER A 118 -4.89 28.13 -8.28
N ILE A 119 -4.28 28.55 -9.40
CA ILE A 119 -3.60 29.85 -9.49
C ILE A 119 -4.56 30.98 -9.13
N GLU A 120 -5.83 30.85 -9.55
CA GLU A 120 -6.88 31.82 -9.26
C GLU A 120 -7.20 31.89 -7.76
N SER A 121 -7.26 30.75 -7.07
CA SER A 121 -7.52 30.72 -5.62
C SER A 121 -6.33 31.19 -4.80
N ALA A 122 -5.11 30.92 -5.27
CA ALA A 122 -3.87 31.33 -4.59
C ALA A 122 -3.61 32.82 -4.72
N THR A 123 -4.03 33.44 -5.83
CA THR A 123 -3.85 34.88 -6.10
C THR A 123 -5.04 35.72 -5.68
N GLY A 124 -6.16 35.10 -5.27
CA GLY A 124 -7.40 35.82 -4.96
C GLY A 124 -8.12 36.40 -6.19
N LEU A 125 -7.67 36.06 -7.40
CA LEU A 125 -8.23 36.58 -8.68
C LEU A 125 -9.37 35.68 -9.23
N ALA A 126 -9.89 34.79 -8.42
CA ALA A 126 -11.00 33.92 -8.81
C ALA A 126 -12.21 34.79 -9.21
N GLY A 127 -12.70 34.61 -10.44
CA GLY A 127 -13.81 35.38 -10.98
C GLY A 127 -13.45 36.63 -11.82
N MET A 128 -12.17 36.99 -11.92
CA MET A 128 -11.71 38.12 -12.75
C MET A 128 -11.29 37.71 -14.18
N GLY A 129 -11.38 36.42 -14.50
CA GLY A 129 -11.00 35.86 -15.80
C GLY A 129 -9.97 34.71 -15.68
N ALA A 130 -9.42 34.28 -16.81
CA ALA A 130 -8.39 33.24 -16.83
C ALA A 130 -7.06 33.81 -16.35
N VAL A 131 -6.62 33.35 -15.18
CA VAL A 131 -5.34 33.76 -14.59
C VAL A 131 -4.22 32.95 -15.24
N ARG A 132 -3.22 33.63 -15.79
CA ARG A 132 -2.03 33.03 -16.35
C ARG A 132 -0.79 33.52 -15.61
N PRO A 133 0.17 32.65 -15.24
CA PRO A 133 1.46 33.11 -14.76
C PRO A 133 2.18 33.84 -15.88
N LEU A 134 2.71 35.04 -15.60
CA LEU A 134 3.51 35.81 -16.53
C LEU A 134 4.83 35.12 -16.86
N MET A 135 5.37 34.40 -15.89
CA MET A 135 6.56 33.54 -16.02
C MET A 135 6.26 32.19 -15.35
N PRO A 136 6.74 31.07 -15.90
CA PRO A 136 6.68 29.80 -15.19
C PRO A 136 7.50 29.95 -13.89
N PRO A 137 7.11 29.23 -12.80
CA PRO A 137 7.79 29.33 -11.50
C PRO A 137 9.26 28.89 -11.53
N HIS A 138 9.67 28.22 -12.60
CA HIS A 138 11.04 27.79 -12.85
C HIS A 138 11.41 28.09 -14.30
N THR A 139 12.57 28.72 -14.51
CA THR A 139 13.12 29.01 -15.86
C THR A 139 13.69 27.78 -16.53
N GLU A 140 14.09 26.77 -15.76
CA GLU A 140 14.56 25.47 -16.22
C GLU A 140 13.93 24.36 -15.38
N GLU A 141 13.61 23.22 -16.02
CA GLU A 141 13.16 22.04 -15.30
C GLU A 141 14.29 21.54 -14.39
N ASN A 142 14.08 21.61 -13.08
CA ASN A 142 15.01 21.04 -12.12
C ASN A 142 15.01 19.51 -12.28
N TYR A 143 16.18 18.87 -12.15
CA TYR A 143 16.38 17.43 -12.14
C TYR A 143 15.30 16.66 -11.31
N LEU A 144 14.96 17.19 -10.13
CA LEU A 144 13.89 16.65 -9.28
C LEU A 144 12.50 16.71 -9.94
N GLN A 145 12.19 17.76 -10.70
CA GLN A 145 10.90 17.86 -11.41
C GLN A 145 10.83 16.88 -12.58
N HIS A 146 11.95 16.67 -13.26
CA HIS A 146 12.06 15.71 -14.34
C HIS A 146 11.95 14.26 -13.83
N GLU A 147 12.66 13.89 -12.76
CA GLU A 147 12.57 12.56 -12.15
C GLU A 147 11.23 12.30 -11.46
N MET A 148 10.68 13.27 -10.74
CA MET A 148 9.36 13.14 -10.08
C MET A 148 8.18 13.29 -11.05
N GLY A 149 8.43 13.61 -12.30
CA GLY A 149 7.41 13.76 -13.35
C GLY A 149 6.64 12.46 -13.65
N PHE A 150 7.26 11.29 -13.45
CA PHE A 150 6.68 9.96 -13.68
C PHE A 150 5.86 9.85 -14.99
N VAL A 151 6.31 10.50 -16.04
CA VAL A 151 5.57 10.66 -17.32
C VAL A 151 5.17 9.29 -17.88
N VAL A 152 6.08 8.33 -17.88
CA VAL A 152 5.85 6.97 -18.39
C VAL A 152 4.82 6.22 -17.53
N ALA A 153 4.94 6.31 -16.21
CA ALA A 153 4.01 5.64 -15.30
C ALA A 153 2.60 6.22 -15.41
N ARG A 154 2.46 7.53 -15.55
CA ARG A 154 1.15 8.20 -15.73
C ARG A 154 0.52 7.84 -17.07
N LYS A 155 1.31 7.77 -18.15
CA LYS A 155 0.83 7.34 -19.47
C LYS A 155 0.27 5.92 -19.46
N HIS A 156 0.87 5.02 -18.69
CA HIS A 156 0.48 3.61 -18.60
C HIS A 156 -0.28 3.25 -17.30
N ALA A 157 -0.78 4.24 -16.57
CA ALA A 157 -1.38 4.05 -15.26
C ALA A 157 -2.51 3.00 -15.24
N THR A 158 -3.38 2.98 -16.26
CA THR A 158 -4.46 1.99 -16.35
C THR A 158 -3.95 0.57 -16.52
N THR A 159 -2.93 0.37 -17.34
CA THR A 159 -2.30 -0.95 -17.54
C THR A 159 -1.59 -1.39 -16.26
N LEU A 160 -0.84 -0.49 -15.62
CA LEU A 160 -0.15 -0.77 -14.36
C LEU A 160 -1.14 -1.08 -13.22
N ARG A 161 -2.30 -0.41 -13.15
CA ARG A 161 -3.37 -0.76 -12.20
C ARG A 161 -3.89 -2.19 -12.43
N ARG A 162 -4.10 -2.59 -13.70
CA ARG A 162 -4.52 -3.95 -14.04
C ARG A 162 -3.47 -4.98 -13.63
N ILE A 163 -2.19 -4.71 -13.89
CA ILE A 163 -1.07 -5.56 -13.49
C ILE A 163 -1.02 -5.68 -11.95
N ALA A 164 -1.13 -4.56 -11.23
CA ALA A 164 -1.16 -4.56 -9.77
C ALA A 164 -2.30 -5.41 -9.20
N VAL A 165 -3.52 -5.28 -9.74
CA VAL A 165 -4.68 -6.08 -9.32
C VAL A 165 -4.48 -7.56 -9.66
N LEU A 166 -4.00 -7.85 -10.86
CA LEU A 166 -3.79 -9.23 -11.32
C LEU A 166 -2.75 -9.93 -10.44
N LEU A 167 -1.57 -9.35 -10.30
CA LEU A 167 -0.47 -9.95 -9.54
C LEU A 167 -0.66 -9.81 -8.03
N GLY A 168 -1.13 -8.67 -7.56
CA GLY A 168 -1.30 -8.40 -6.12
C GLY A 168 -2.56 -9.01 -5.50
N GLY A 169 -3.54 -9.41 -6.32
CA GLY A 169 -4.85 -9.89 -5.84
C GLY A 169 -5.33 -11.16 -6.51
N VAL A 170 -5.63 -11.10 -7.81
CA VAL A 170 -6.33 -12.20 -8.51
C VAL A 170 -5.51 -13.49 -8.48
N VAL A 171 -4.24 -13.43 -8.91
CA VAL A 171 -3.39 -14.64 -8.98
C VAL A 171 -3.15 -15.24 -7.58
N PRO A 172 -2.79 -14.49 -6.52
CA PRO A 172 -2.66 -15.05 -5.18
C PRO A 172 -3.96 -15.72 -4.67
N VAL A 173 -5.12 -15.12 -4.91
CA VAL A 173 -6.40 -15.68 -4.52
C VAL A 173 -6.67 -17.00 -5.27
N MET A 174 -6.42 -17.05 -6.57
CA MET A 174 -6.57 -18.28 -7.37
C MET A 174 -5.63 -19.38 -6.89
N LEU A 175 -4.37 -19.06 -6.56
CA LEU A 175 -3.42 -20.03 -6.02
C LEU A 175 -3.86 -20.59 -4.66
N LEU A 176 -4.46 -19.74 -3.79
CA LEU A 176 -5.05 -20.18 -2.53
C LEU A 176 -6.24 -21.14 -2.73
N PHE A 177 -7.03 -20.96 -3.79
CA PHE A 177 -8.11 -21.89 -4.11
C PHE A 177 -7.60 -23.23 -4.62
N VAL A 178 -6.54 -23.23 -5.45
CA VAL A 178 -6.03 -24.43 -6.10
C VAL A 178 -5.31 -25.36 -5.11
N ALA A 179 -4.45 -24.81 -4.27
CA ALA A 179 -3.63 -25.62 -3.37
C ALA A 179 -3.27 -24.86 -2.06
N PRO A 180 -4.25 -24.68 -1.16
CA PRO A 180 -4.10 -23.84 0.03
C PRO A 180 -3.09 -24.38 1.06
N ALA A 181 -2.62 -25.61 0.94
CA ALA A 181 -1.66 -26.22 1.85
C ALA A 181 -0.29 -26.52 1.20
N SER A 182 -0.11 -26.24 -0.09
CA SER A 182 1.16 -26.48 -0.79
C SER A 182 2.16 -25.38 -0.52
N ALA A 183 3.31 -25.68 0.09
CA ALA A 183 4.37 -24.72 0.38
C ALA A 183 4.86 -24.03 -0.89
N VAL A 184 5.05 -24.75 -1.99
CA VAL A 184 5.49 -24.20 -3.27
C VAL A 184 4.46 -23.21 -3.83
N VAL A 185 3.18 -23.57 -3.81
CA VAL A 185 2.10 -22.73 -4.32
C VAL A 185 1.93 -21.47 -3.47
N LEU A 186 1.99 -21.60 -2.15
CA LEU A 186 1.88 -20.46 -1.23
C LEU A 186 3.10 -19.51 -1.32
N MET A 187 4.31 -20.04 -1.49
CA MET A 187 5.50 -19.23 -1.76
C MET A 187 5.37 -18.46 -3.06
N LEU A 188 4.89 -19.12 -4.12
CA LEU A 188 4.61 -18.46 -5.39
C LEU A 188 3.55 -17.36 -5.22
N ALA A 189 2.48 -17.63 -4.47
CA ALA A 189 1.45 -16.64 -4.18
C ALA A 189 2.02 -15.41 -3.46
N VAL A 190 2.90 -15.59 -2.48
CA VAL A 190 3.59 -14.48 -1.78
C VAL A 190 4.46 -13.69 -2.76
N LEU A 191 5.29 -14.34 -3.56
CA LEU A 191 6.17 -13.65 -4.52
C LEU A 191 5.39 -12.83 -5.55
N VAL A 192 4.32 -13.40 -6.09
CA VAL A 192 3.46 -12.71 -7.06
C VAL A 192 2.72 -11.56 -6.39
N HIS A 193 2.20 -11.76 -5.17
CA HIS A 193 1.56 -10.71 -4.38
C HIS A 193 2.50 -9.54 -4.12
N VAL A 194 3.70 -9.80 -3.64
CA VAL A 194 4.72 -8.77 -3.36
C VAL A 194 5.06 -8.00 -4.62
N THR A 195 5.24 -8.68 -5.75
CA THR A 195 5.49 -8.04 -7.05
C THR A 195 4.33 -7.10 -7.44
N GLY A 196 3.09 -7.56 -7.29
CA GLY A 196 1.90 -6.73 -7.52
C GLY A 196 1.83 -5.52 -6.59
N MET A 197 2.23 -5.69 -5.32
CA MET A 197 2.27 -4.59 -4.34
C MET A 197 3.36 -3.57 -4.65
N PHE A 198 4.52 -3.97 -5.19
CA PHE A 198 5.52 -3.02 -5.70
C PHE A 198 4.97 -2.15 -6.83
N VAL A 199 4.27 -2.75 -7.78
CA VAL A 199 3.62 -1.99 -8.88
C VAL A 199 2.56 -1.05 -8.33
N GLU A 200 1.76 -1.49 -7.36
CA GLU A 200 0.74 -0.69 -6.70
C GLU A 200 1.35 0.49 -5.95
N ARG A 201 2.42 0.28 -5.19
CA ARG A 201 3.13 1.35 -4.46
C ARG A 201 3.80 2.34 -5.41
N TRP A 202 4.43 1.86 -6.46
CA TRP A 202 4.98 2.74 -7.49
C TRP A 202 3.91 3.65 -8.09
N LEU A 203 2.74 3.10 -8.44
CA LEU A 203 1.60 3.89 -8.93
C LEU A 203 1.07 4.90 -7.91
N PHE A 204 1.05 4.53 -6.63
CA PHE A 204 0.61 5.42 -5.56
C PHE A 204 1.46 6.72 -5.54
N PHE A 205 2.76 6.61 -5.79
CA PHE A 205 3.65 7.76 -5.91
C PHE A 205 3.55 8.44 -7.27
N ALA A 206 3.57 7.68 -8.36
CA ALA A 206 3.59 8.21 -9.71
C ALA A 206 2.33 9.02 -10.09
N GLU A 207 1.18 8.63 -9.56
CA GLU A 207 -0.08 9.33 -9.80
C GLU A 207 -0.30 10.55 -8.88
N ALA A 208 0.52 10.74 -7.87
CA ALA A 208 0.47 11.89 -6.99
C ALA A 208 0.91 13.15 -7.74
N LYS A 209 0.13 14.22 -7.59
CA LYS A 209 0.49 15.55 -8.06
C LYS A 209 0.54 16.48 -6.87
N HIS A 210 1.66 17.15 -6.70
CA HIS A 210 1.82 18.18 -5.69
C HIS A 210 1.26 19.51 -6.20
N VAL A 211 0.69 20.34 -5.32
CA VAL A 211 0.12 21.65 -5.69
C VAL A 211 1.14 22.56 -6.38
N VAL A 212 2.43 22.42 -6.08
CA VAL A 212 3.53 23.22 -6.69
C VAL A 212 3.89 22.76 -8.11
N SER A 213 3.43 21.58 -8.56
CA SER A 213 3.70 21.05 -9.91
C SER A 213 2.56 21.34 -10.91
N LEU A 214 1.82 22.44 -10.70
CA LEU A 214 0.73 22.92 -11.55
C LEU A 214 1.23 23.88 -12.59
#